data_6451b68aa97f2bd816f43505d59de08c
#
_entry.id   6451b68aa97f2bd816f43505d59de08c
#
_cell.length_a   1.000
_cell.length_b   1.000
_cell.length_c   1.000
_cell.angle_alpha   90.00
_cell.angle_beta   90.00
_cell.angle_gamma   90.00
#
_symmetry.space_group_name_H-M   'P 1'
#
loop_
_entity.id
_entity.type
_entity.pdbx_description
1 polymer ?
#
loop_
_entity_poly.entity_id
_entity_poly.type
_entity_poly.pdbx_seq_one_letter_code
_entity_poly.pdbx_strand_id
1 'polypeptide(L)'
;MSEEQLVDCVYSHYDCQTMGGWYDEAWAVVKKQGGIESEDSYPYVAGSTGKNTECTFEKQEAVAKVSNFTERVLDGSELNLMKRLNDHPQTVAIDASGYLWQNYNGGILRNTPDHPCNNHTPNHAVFVVGYGSEGKDEYYIVKNSWGKTWGADGYVKIARNKGNTCGIANYPAHVEA
;
A
#
# COMPACT_ATOMS: atom_id res chain seq x y z
N MET A 1 -5.37 -13.68 -3.21
CA MET A 1 -4.43 -13.96 -2.10
C MET A 1 -5.09 -13.52 -0.83
N SER A 2 -4.90 -14.25 0.25
CA SER A 2 -5.59 -14.02 1.51
C SER A 2 -5.02 -12.80 2.27
N GLU A 3 -5.85 -11.81 2.51
CA GLU A 3 -5.54 -10.73 3.46
C GLU A 3 -5.60 -11.21 4.90
N GLU A 4 -6.51 -12.17 5.20
CA GLU A 4 -6.64 -12.72 6.55
C GLU A 4 -5.37 -13.43 7.01
N GLN A 5 -4.71 -14.20 6.13
CA GLN A 5 -3.44 -14.82 6.49
C GLN A 5 -2.42 -13.78 6.95
N LEU A 6 -2.37 -12.60 6.35
CA LEU A 6 -1.46 -11.53 6.80
C LEU A 6 -1.86 -11.00 8.18
N VAL A 7 -3.16 -10.83 8.41
CA VAL A 7 -3.71 -10.38 9.69
C VAL A 7 -3.37 -11.37 10.81
N ASP A 8 -3.64 -12.64 10.60
CA ASP A 8 -3.48 -13.67 11.63
C ASP A 8 -2.03 -14.12 11.85
N CYS A 9 -1.26 -14.24 10.76
CA CYS A 9 0.05 -14.87 10.81
C CYS A 9 1.21 -13.88 10.95
N VAL A 10 1.04 -12.63 10.49
CA VAL A 10 2.09 -11.60 10.57
C VAL A 10 1.95 -10.80 11.86
N TYR A 11 0.73 -10.40 12.17
CA TYR A 11 0.43 -9.45 13.23
C TYR A 11 -0.32 -10.09 14.39
N SER A 12 -0.11 -11.38 14.64
CA SER A 12 -0.77 -12.13 15.72
C SER A 12 -0.67 -11.52 17.12
N HIS A 13 0.26 -10.57 17.31
CA HIS A 13 0.45 -9.83 18.57
C HIS A 13 -0.13 -8.40 18.52
N TYR A 14 -0.67 -7.97 17.37
CA TYR A 14 -1.22 -6.63 17.18
C TYR A 14 -2.71 -6.74 16.83
N ASP A 15 -3.50 -5.99 17.54
CA ASP A 15 -4.91 -5.79 17.24
C ASP A 15 -5.04 -4.92 15.97
N CYS A 16 -5.78 -5.40 14.97
CA CYS A 16 -6.08 -4.64 13.74
C CYS A 16 -6.69 -3.26 14.02
N GLN A 17 -7.29 -3.05 15.18
CA GLN A 17 -7.93 -1.79 15.54
C GLN A 17 -6.94 -0.75 16.07
N THR A 18 -5.81 -1.16 16.62
CA THR A 18 -4.91 -0.26 17.35
C THR A 18 -3.58 -0.03 16.69
N MET A 19 -3.06 -1.00 15.96
CA MET A 19 -1.74 -0.92 15.34
C MET A 19 -1.77 -1.57 13.97
N GLY A 20 -1.63 -0.77 12.93
CA GLY A 20 -1.41 -1.29 11.58
C GLY A 20 -0.07 -2.04 11.46
N GLY A 21 0.23 -2.54 10.26
CA GLY A 21 1.48 -3.23 9.97
C GLY A 21 2.20 -2.65 8.75
N TRP A 22 3.40 -3.16 8.52
CA TRP A 22 4.21 -2.77 7.38
C TRP A 22 4.29 -3.90 6.35
N TYR A 23 4.26 -3.53 5.09
CA TYR A 23 4.23 -4.46 3.97
C TYR A 23 5.50 -5.32 3.84
N ASP A 24 6.67 -4.77 4.13
CA ASP A 24 7.94 -5.52 4.09
C ASP A 24 8.04 -6.55 5.23
N GLU A 25 7.48 -6.26 6.40
CA GLU A 25 7.34 -7.23 7.49
C GLU A 25 6.40 -8.37 7.07
N ALA A 26 5.27 -8.04 6.41
CA ALA A 26 4.35 -9.03 5.87
C ALA A 26 5.05 -9.93 4.82
N TRP A 27 5.78 -9.35 3.88
CA TRP A 27 6.53 -10.12 2.87
C TRP A 27 7.60 -11.02 3.48
N ALA A 28 8.28 -10.55 4.53
CA ALA A 28 9.27 -11.35 5.26
C ALA A 28 8.64 -12.61 5.87
N VAL A 29 7.44 -12.48 6.47
CA VAL A 29 6.72 -13.62 7.04
C VAL A 29 6.22 -14.56 5.94
N VAL A 30 5.60 -14.05 4.88
CA VAL A 30 5.15 -14.87 3.74
C VAL A 30 6.32 -15.65 3.11
N LYS A 31 7.47 -15.01 2.94
CA LYS A 31 8.69 -15.67 2.44
C LYS A 31 9.16 -16.77 3.39
N LYS A 32 9.19 -16.51 4.69
CA LYS A 32 9.63 -17.47 5.72
C LYS A 32 8.67 -18.66 5.85
N GLN A 33 7.36 -18.43 5.76
CA GLN A 33 6.33 -19.49 5.81
C GLN A 33 6.35 -20.36 4.54
N GLY A 34 6.79 -19.80 3.42
CA GLY A 34 6.90 -20.47 2.13
C GLY A 34 5.75 -20.23 1.18
N GLY A 35 4.91 -19.22 1.45
CA GLY A 35 3.87 -18.76 0.55
C GLY A 35 2.68 -18.09 1.22
N ILE A 36 1.70 -17.77 0.37
CA ILE A 36 0.42 -17.18 0.76
C ILE A 36 -0.71 -17.93 0.07
N GLU A 37 -1.77 -18.20 0.81
CA GLU A 37 -2.96 -18.90 0.33
C GLU A 37 -3.88 -17.98 -0.51
N SER A 38 -4.89 -18.60 -1.14
CA SER A 38 -5.95 -17.87 -1.81
C SER A 38 -6.96 -17.29 -0.82
N GLU A 39 -7.78 -16.36 -1.26
CA GLU A 39 -8.93 -15.87 -0.50
C GLU A 39 -9.98 -16.98 -0.26
N ASP A 40 -10.07 -17.94 -1.18
CA ASP A 40 -11.04 -19.05 -1.06
C ASP A 40 -10.62 -20.08 0.00
N SER A 41 -9.31 -20.37 0.16
CA SER A 41 -8.80 -21.30 1.17
C SER A 41 -8.64 -20.66 2.55
N TYR A 42 -8.36 -19.36 2.59
CA TYR A 42 -8.18 -18.59 3.83
C TYR A 42 -8.98 -17.28 3.77
N PRO A 43 -10.31 -17.33 4.00
CA PRO A 43 -11.22 -16.20 3.79
C PRO A 43 -11.03 -15.04 4.77
N TYR A 44 -11.27 -13.81 4.31
CA TYR A 44 -11.19 -12.61 5.13
C TYR A 44 -12.38 -12.48 6.10
N VAL A 45 -12.12 -12.58 7.39
CA VAL A 45 -13.12 -12.48 8.46
C VAL A 45 -12.87 -11.35 9.45
N ALA A 46 -11.62 -10.88 9.57
CA ALA A 46 -11.24 -9.79 10.48
C ALA A 46 -12.00 -8.50 10.21
N GLY A 47 -12.32 -8.21 8.95
CA GLY A 47 -13.10 -7.02 8.57
C GLY A 47 -14.50 -6.97 9.18
N SER A 48 -15.12 -8.12 9.46
CA SER A 48 -16.44 -8.20 10.08
C SER A 48 -16.39 -8.36 11.60
N THR A 49 -15.35 -9.01 12.11
CA THR A 49 -15.19 -9.31 13.55
C THR A 49 -14.38 -8.24 14.29
N GLY A 50 -13.53 -7.51 13.58
CA GLY A 50 -12.55 -6.58 14.14
C GLY A 50 -11.44 -7.25 14.96
N LYS A 51 -11.25 -8.59 14.81
CA LYS A 51 -10.30 -9.36 15.60
C LYS A 51 -9.51 -10.30 14.70
N ASN A 52 -8.25 -10.45 15.04
CA ASN A 52 -7.39 -11.51 14.50
C ASN A 52 -7.86 -12.86 15.00
N THR A 53 -7.65 -13.90 14.21
CA THR A 53 -7.82 -15.30 14.62
C THR A 53 -6.47 -15.99 14.76
N GLU A 54 -6.49 -17.29 15.07
CA GLU A 54 -5.28 -18.08 15.12
C GLU A 54 -4.75 -18.32 13.68
N CYS A 55 -3.43 -18.19 13.48
CA CYS A 55 -2.81 -18.48 12.19
C CYS A 55 -2.91 -19.97 11.85
N THR A 56 -3.68 -20.29 10.81
CA THR A 56 -3.93 -21.65 10.34
C THR A 56 -3.32 -21.92 8.95
N PHE A 57 -2.30 -21.17 8.56
CA PHE A 57 -1.63 -21.32 7.27
C PHE A 57 -1.17 -22.74 6.97
N GLU A 58 -1.55 -23.23 5.80
CA GLU A 58 -1.13 -24.54 5.28
C GLU A 58 -0.30 -24.38 4.01
N LYS A 59 0.98 -24.75 4.08
CA LYS A 59 1.95 -24.54 3.00
C LYS A 59 1.56 -25.21 1.68
N GLN A 60 0.84 -26.33 1.71
CA GLN A 60 0.36 -27.02 0.51
C GLN A 60 -0.75 -26.26 -0.22
N GLU A 61 -1.46 -25.37 0.48
CA GLU A 61 -2.53 -24.52 -0.07
C GLU A 61 -2.00 -23.17 -0.60
N ALA A 62 -0.70 -22.93 -0.50
CA ALA A 62 -0.09 -21.70 -0.98
C ALA A 62 -0.18 -21.58 -2.52
N VAL A 63 -0.77 -20.48 -2.98
CA VAL A 63 -0.97 -20.16 -4.40
C VAL A 63 0.08 -19.21 -4.96
N ALA A 64 0.82 -18.52 -4.08
CA ALA A 64 1.91 -17.64 -4.47
C ALA A 64 3.03 -17.65 -3.42
N LYS A 65 4.23 -17.22 -3.84
CA LYS A 65 5.41 -17.15 -2.98
C LYS A 65 6.10 -15.81 -3.14
N VAL A 66 6.83 -15.39 -2.13
CA VAL A 66 7.75 -14.26 -2.19
C VAL A 66 9.15 -14.80 -2.41
N SER A 67 9.73 -14.54 -3.58
CA SER A 67 11.11 -14.88 -3.90
C SER A 67 12.09 -13.87 -3.29
N ASN A 68 11.79 -12.58 -3.44
CA ASN A 68 12.59 -11.47 -2.92
C ASN A 68 11.73 -10.25 -2.63
N PHE A 69 12.27 -9.28 -1.88
CA PHE A 69 11.66 -7.99 -1.65
C PHE A 69 12.71 -6.97 -1.19
N THR A 70 12.40 -5.69 -1.33
CA THR A 70 13.19 -4.62 -0.73
C THR A 70 12.55 -4.18 0.59
N GLU A 71 13.38 -3.90 1.59
CA GLU A 71 12.89 -3.26 2.81
C GLU A 71 12.49 -1.81 2.53
N ARG A 72 11.52 -1.30 3.30
CA ARG A 72 11.14 0.10 3.28
C ARG A 72 12.27 0.97 3.83
N VAL A 73 12.57 2.04 3.16
CA VAL A 73 13.56 3.02 3.61
C VAL A 73 12.95 4.41 3.50
N LEU A 74 13.07 5.21 4.56
CA LEU A 74 12.65 6.61 4.48
C LEU A 74 13.57 7.35 3.49
N ASP A 75 13.07 7.60 2.29
CA ASP A 75 13.82 8.25 1.22
C ASP A 75 13.32 9.68 0.97
N GLY A 76 12.00 9.84 0.73
CA GLY A 76 11.37 11.11 0.41
C GLY A 76 11.73 11.67 -0.98
N SER A 77 12.56 10.97 -1.74
CA SER A 77 13.02 11.40 -3.06
C SER A 77 12.09 10.94 -4.18
N GLU A 78 11.34 11.89 -4.75
CA GLU A 78 10.48 11.60 -5.91
C GLU A 78 11.30 11.12 -7.13
N LEU A 79 12.55 11.58 -7.29
CA LEU A 79 13.43 11.08 -8.34
C LEU A 79 13.78 9.59 -8.15
N ASN A 80 14.05 9.17 -6.94
CA ASN A 80 14.34 7.77 -6.64
C ASN A 80 13.09 6.90 -6.81
N LEU A 81 11.93 7.37 -6.38
CA LEU A 81 10.67 6.67 -6.61
C LEU A 81 10.43 6.44 -8.11
N MET A 82 10.64 7.46 -8.95
CA MET A 82 10.53 7.31 -10.41
C MET A 82 11.51 6.29 -10.98
N LYS A 83 12.76 6.29 -10.53
CA LYS A 83 13.74 5.29 -10.96
C LYS A 83 13.30 3.87 -10.61
N ARG A 84 12.82 3.65 -9.38
CA ARG A 84 12.31 2.36 -8.92
C ARG A 84 11.09 1.89 -9.72
N LEU A 85 10.19 2.82 -10.10
CA LEU A 85 8.99 2.53 -10.89
C LEU A 85 9.29 2.08 -12.33
N ASN A 86 10.48 2.36 -12.86
CA ASN A 86 10.88 1.84 -14.17
C ASN A 86 11.15 0.33 -14.14
N ASP A 87 11.51 -0.19 -12.98
CA ASP A 87 11.83 -1.62 -12.79
C ASP A 87 10.61 -2.37 -12.24
N HIS A 88 10.00 -1.86 -11.18
CA HIS A 88 8.86 -2.50 -10.49
C HIS A 88 7.88 -1.46 -9.97
N PRO A 89 6.55 -1.77 -9.93
CA PRO A 89 5.61 -1.01 -9.13
C PRO A 89 6.04 -0.97 -7.66
N GLN A 90 5.71 0.10 -6.95
CA GLN A 90 6.18 0.31 -5.57
C GLN A 90 5.02 0.39 -4.59
N THR A 91 5.09 -0.36 -3.51
CA THR A 91 4.27 -0.10 -2.32
C THR A 91 4.88 1.07 -1.57
N VAL A 92 4.04 2.00 -1.14
CA VAL A 92 4.44 3.19 -0.38
C VAL A 92 3.48 3.44 0.78
N ALA A 93 3.94 4.16 1.78
CA ALA A 93 3.11 4.60 2.89
C ALA A 93 2.86 6.11 2.78
N ILE A 94 1.60 6.52 2.86
CA ILE A 94 1.15 7.90 2.68
C ILE A 94 0.29 8.37 3.85
N ASP A 95 0.07 9.68 3.95
CA ASP A 95 -1.00 10.26 4.74
C ASP A 95 -2.30 10.32 3.91
N ALA A 96 -3.26 9.48 4.26
CA ALA A 96 -4.59 9.40 3.66
C ALA A 96 -5.68 10.07 4.53
N SER A 97 -5.34 10.80 5.59
CA SER A 97 -6.30 11.44 6.50
C SER A 97 -6.94 12.71 5.91
N GLY A 98 -6.32 13.30 4.89
CA GLY A 98 -6.74 14.56 4.31
C GLY A 98 -8.10 14.49 3.60
N TYR A 99 -8.90 15.58 3.70
CA TYR A 99 -10.20 15.68 3.07
C TYR A 99 -10.17 15.37 1.56
N LEU A 100 -9.15 15.85 0.84
CA LEU A 100 -9.01 15.61 -0.61
C LEU A 100 -8.78 14.15 -0.95
N TRP A 101 -8.10 13.40 -0.07
CA TRP A 101 -7.94 11.96 -0.25
C TRP A 101 -9.24 11.22 0.00
N GLN A 102 -9.90 11.48 1.14
CA GLN A 102 -11.13 10.79 1.54
C GLN A 102 -12.26 10.98 0.50
N ASN A 103 -12.32 12.15 -0.14
CA ASN A 103 -13.37 12.52 -1.09
C ASN A 103 -12.86 12.62 -2.54
N TYR A 104 -11.73 11.97 -2.85
CA TYR A 104 -11.18 12.02 -4.20
C TYR A 104 -12.16 11.43 -5.23
N ASN A 105 -12.42 12.20 -6.29
CA ASN A 105 -13.38 11.85 -7.36
C ASN A 105 -12.82 12.19 -8.76
N GLY A 106 -11.49 12.26 -8.91
CA GLY A 106 -10.86 12.54 -10.20
C GLY A 106 -9.90 13.72 -10.18
N GLY A 107 -9.26 13.97 -11.33
CA GLY A 107 -8.21 14.97 -11.48
C GLY A 107 -6.89 14.55 -10.83
N ILE A 108 -6.02 15.53 -10.54
CA ILE A 108 -4.73 15.30 -9.88
C ILE A 108 -4.80 15.86 -8.45
N LEU A 109 -4.69 14.99 -7.45
CA LEU A 109 -4.64 15.36 -6.04
C LEU A 109 -3.35 16.14 -5.77
N ARG A 110 -3.51 17.33 -5.19
CA ARG A 110 -2.40 18.24 -4.85
C ARG A 110 -2.49 18.65 -3.39
N ASN A 111 -1.34 18.88 -2.82
CA ASN A 111 -1.26 19.55 -1.53
C ASN A 111 -1.62 21.04 -1.69
N THR A 112 -2.55 21.54 -0.89
CA THR A 112 -2.95 22.95 -0.89
C THR A 112 -2.95 23.51 0.53
N PRO A 113 -2.81 24.83 0.71
CA PRO A 113 -2.87 25.44 2.05
C PRO A 113 -4.16 25.12 2.81
N ASP A 114 -5.30 25.07 2.12
CA ASP A 114 -6.61 24.79 2.71
C ASP A 114 -6.84 23.31 3.02
N HIS A 115 -6.16 22.44 2.27
CA HIS A 115 -6.27 21.00 2.41
C HIS A 115 -4.86 20.37 2.38
N PRO A 116 -4.08 20.56 3.45
CA PRO A 116 -2.75 19.99 3.52
C PRO A 116 -2.79 18.46 3.62
N CYS A 117 -1.85 17.83 2.96
CA CYS A 117 -1.56 16.41 3.08
C CYS A 117 -0.22 16.29 3.80
N ASN A 118 -0.21 15.68 4.97
CA ASN A 118 1.02 15.53 5.75
C ASN A 118 1.95 14.53 5.06
N ASN A 119 3.22 14.86 4.93
CA ASN A 119 4.22 13.98 4.35
C ASN A 119 5.13 13.29 5.40
N HIS A 120 4.82 13.42 6.68
CA HIS A 120 5.65 12.92 7.77
C HIS A 120 5.01 11.79 8.59
N THR A 121 3.68 11.66 8.55
CA THR A 121 2.95 10.69 9.39
C THR A 121 2.10 9.77 8.53
N PRO A 122 2.69 8.72 7.94
CA PRO A 122 1.94 7.79 7.12
C PRO A 122 0.94 7.01 7.97
N ASN A 123 -0.24 6.79 7.41
CA ASN A 123 -1.32 6.02 8.04
C ASN A 123 -2.02 5.06 7.07
N HIS A 124 -1.54 4.99 5.84
CA HIS A 124 -2.13 4.16 4.80
C HIS A 124 -1.09 3.66 3.80
N ALA A 125 -1.17 2.39 3.43
CA ALA A 125 -0.33 1.79 2.40
C ALA A 125 -1.08 1.76 1.06
N VAL A 126 -0.40 2.15 -0.02
CA VAL A 126 -0.94 2.14 -1.37
C VAL A 126 0.11 1.65 -2.38
N PHE A 127 -0.34 1.37 -3.60
CA PHE A 127 0.50 0.78 -4.64
C PHE A 127 0.67 1.76 -5.81
N VAL A 128 1.87 2.30 -5.98
CA VAL A 128 2.22 3.16 -7.10
C VAL A 128 2.55 2.29 -8.31
N VAL A 129 1.72 2.36 -9.34
CA VAL A 129 1.82 1.51 -10.54
C VAL A 129 2.46 2.21 -11.73
N GLY A 130 2.66 3.52 -11.65
CA GLY A 130 3.25 4.28 -12.73
C GLY A 130 3.18 5.79 -12.51
N TYR A 131 3.54 6.52 -13.54
CA TYR A 131 3.47 7.98 -13.56
C TYR A 131 3.19 8.51 -14.97
N GLY A 132 2.76 9.76 -15.05
CA GLY A 132 2.45 10.40 -16.32
C GLY A 132 2.42 11.92 -16.23
N SER A 133 1.93 12.56 -17.31
CA SER A 133 1.73 14.00 -17.37
C SER A 133 0.50 14.35 -18.20
N GLU A 134 -0.21 15.42 -17.81
CA GLU A 134 -1.29 16.06 -18.55
C GLU A 134 -0.91 17.53 -18.79
N GLY A 135 -0.40 17.82 -19.98
CA GLY A 135 0.19 19.12 -20.28
C GLY A 135 1.43 19.38 -19.41
N LYS A 136 1.34 20.36 -18.50
CA LYS A 136 2.42 20.70 -17.55
C LYS A 136 2.28 20.01 -16.19
N ASP A 137 1.18 19.31 -15.98
CA ASP A 137 0.86 18.67 -14.71
C ASP A 137 1.34 17.23 -14.71
N GLU A 138 2.31 16.95 -13.86
CA GLU A 138 2.92 15.63 -13.67
C GLU A 138 2.24 14.91 -12.49
N TYR A 139 2.08 13.58 -12.59
CA TYR A 139 1.42 12.79 -11.57
C TYR A 139 1.96 11.37 -11.45
N TYR A 140 1.73 10.75 -10.29
CA TYR A 140 1.80 9.31 -10.09
C TYR A 140 0.41 8.69 -10.26
N ILE A 141 0.37 7.46 -10.75
CA ILE A 141 -0.84 6.62 -10.80
C ILE A 141 -0.76 5.65 -9.63
N VAL A 142 -1.73 5.77 -8.74
CA VAL A 142 -1.74 5.03 -7.48
C VAL A 142 -3.01 4.19 -7.38
N LYS A 143 -2.84 2.89 -7.12
CA LYS A 143 -3.93 1.96 -6.82
C LYS A 143 -4.20 1.98 -5.32
N ASN A 144 -5.45 2.24 -4.94
CA ASN A 144 -5.94 2.16 -3.57
C ASN A 144 -6.60 0.80 -3.30
N SER A 145 -6.90 0.52 -2.05
CA SER A 145 -7.56 -0.71 -1.56
C SER A 145 -9.01 -0.50 -1.08
N TRP A 146 -9.64 0.65 -1.40
CA TRP A 146 -10.98 1.01 -0.94
C TRP A 146 -12.11 0.65 -1.92
N GLY A 147 -11.81 -0.25 -2.87
CA GLY A 147 -12.77 -0.72 -3.88
C GLY A 147 -12.89 0.20 -5.08
N LYS A 148 -13.59 -0.28 -6.12
CA LYS A 148 -13.73 0.42 -7.41
C LYS A 148 -14.67 1.63 -7.36
N THR A 149 -15.48 1.76 -6.33
CA THR A 149 -16.40 2.89 -6.16
C THR A 149 -15.70 4.13 -5.60
N TRP A 150 -14.48 3.99 -5.08
CA TRP A 150 -13.67 5.11 -4.63
C TRP A 150 -12.79 5.64 -5.77
N GLY A 151 -12.69 6.96 -5.89
CA GLY A 151 -11.80 7.62 -6.84
C GLY A 151 -12.13 7.31 -8.31
N ALA A 152 -11.11 7.14 -9.12
CA ALA A 152 -11.21 6.75 -10.53
C ALA A 152 -11.05 5.22 -10.64
N ASP A 153 -12.14 4.47 -10.50
CA ASP A 153 -12.15 2.99 -10.51
C ASP A 153 -11.16 2.36 -9.50
N GLY A 154 -11.02 2.96 -8.31
CA GLY A 154 -10.10 2.53 -7.27
C GLY A 154 -8.70 3.12 -7.37
N TYR A 155 -8.47 4.04 -8.31
CA TYR A 155 -7.19 4.72 -8.52
C TYR A 155 -7.26 6.20 -8.19
N VAL A 156 -6.09 6.78 -7.94
CA VAL A 156 -5.89 8.22 -7.75
C VAL A 156 -4.65 8.68 -8.51
N LYS A 157 -4.70 9.88 -9.08
CA LYS A 157 -3.52 10.60 -9.56
C LYS A 157 -3.03 11.54 -8.47
N ILE A 158 -1.78 11.40 -8.04
CA ILE A 158 -1.13 12.27 -7.04
C ILE A 158 -0.09 13.13 -7.74
N ALA A 159 -0.09 14.43 -7.46
CA ALA A 159 0.85 15.36 -8.05
C ALA A 159 2.30 14.94 -7.80
N ARG A 160 3.11 14.91 -8.87
CA ARG A 160 4.52 14.56 -8.90
C ARG A 160 5.39 15.81 -9.00
N ASN A 161 6.60 15.76 -8.41
CA ASN A 161 7.55 16.88 -8.37
C ASN A 161 6.96 18.14 -7.70
N LYS A 162 6.11 17.94 -6.67
CA LYS A 162 5.40 18.98 -5.93
C LYS A 162 5.62 18.88 -4.41
N GLY A 163 6.83 18.52 -4.01
CA GLY A 163 7.22 18.48 -2.61
C GLY A 163 6.74 17.23 -1.87
N ASN A 164 6.80 16.09 -2.53
CA ASN A 164 6.45 14.79 -1.94
C ASN A 164 5.02 14.78 -1.39
N THR A 165 4.04 15.09 -2.26
CA THR A 165 2.62 15.18 -1.91
C THR A 165 2.14 13.96 -1.13
N CYS A 166 1.55 14.15 0.05
CA CYS A 166 1.09 13.11 0.98
C CYS A 166 2.17 12.10 1.43
N GLY A 167 3.44 12.40 1.20
CA GLY A 167 4.53 11.47 1.51
C GLY A 167 4.70 10.34 0.50
N ILE A 168 4.22 10.51 -0.75
CA ILE A 168 4.21 9.45 -1.78
C ILE A 168 5.58 8.81 -2.05
N ALA A 169 6.67 9.54 -1.85
CA ALA A 169 8.02 9.04 -2.02
C ALA A 169 8.63 8.51 -0.71
N ASN A 170 7.89 8.52 0.39
CA ASN A 170 8.34 7.93 1.64
C ASN A 170 8.16 6.40 1.58
N TYR A 171 9.14 5.69 2.13
CA TYR A 171 9.08 4.25 2.34
C TYR A 171 8.77 3.39 1.09
N PRO A 172 9.33 3.67 -0.10
CA PRO A 172 9.09 2.83 -1.26
C PRO A 172 9.73 1.46 -1.07
N ALA A 173 8.97 0.42 -1.41
CA ALA A 173 9.44 -0.96 -1.43
C ALA A 173 8.71 -1.76 -2.51
N HIS A 174 9.31 -2.86 -2.97
CA HIS A 174 8.68 -3.79 -3.90
C HIS A 174 8.92 -5.24 -3.49
N VAL A 175 8.08 -6.12 -4.01
CA VAL A 175 8.14 -7.57 -3.82
C VAL A 175 8.22 -8.27 -5.17
N GLU A 176 8.96 -9.36 -5.21
CA GLU A 176 9.12 -10.27 -6.36
C GLU A 176 8.49 -11.63 -6.00
N ALA A 177 7.75 -12.19 -6.95
CA ALA A 177 7.11 -13.49 -6.83
C ALA A 177 8.00 -14.65 -7.33
#